data_fe40a0f5c11ba452df561a5118bf78cd
#
_entry.id   fe40a0f5c11ba452df561a5118bf78cd
#
_cell.length_a   1.000
_cell.length_b   1.000
_cell.length_c   1.000
_cell.angle_alpha   90.00
_cell.angle_beta   90.00
_cell.angle_gamma   90.00
#
_symmetry.space_group_name_H-M   'P 1'
#
loop_
_entity.id
_entity.type
_entity.pdbx_description
1 polymer ?
#
loop_
_entity_poly.entity_id
_entity_poly.type
_entity_poly.pdbx_seq_one_letter_code
_entity_poly.pdbx_strand_id
1 'polypeptide(L)'
;GINFGQAAGLDMKLVLQVIGKGAAQSWQMDNRGTTMIDGKFDFGFAVDWMRKDLSLCLDEARSNGASLPVGALVDQFYAEVQAMGGGRWDTSSLIKRLHRDAK
;
A
#
# COMPACT_ATOMS: atom_id res chain seq x y z
N GLY A 1 -0.37 7.68 -5.78
CA GLY A 1 0.43 8.89 -6.05
C GLY A 1 1.78 8.57 -6.67
N ILE A 2 2.57 7.71 -6.04
CA ILE A 2 3.92 7.38 -6.53
C ILE A 2 3.86 6.79 -7.94
N ASN A 3 3.02 5.79 -8.16
CA ASN A 3 2.88 5.19 -9.49
C ASN A 3 2.40 6.21 -10.53
N PHE A 4 1.46 7.07 -10.16
CA PHE A 4 0.97 8.14 -11.03
C PHE A 4 2.10 9.09 -11.44
N GLY A 5 2.91 9.53 -10.47
CA GLY A 5 4.04 10.41 -10.74
C GLY A 5 5.11 9.76 -11.61
N GLN A 6 5.41 8.48 -11.35
CA GLN A 6 6.34 7.72 -12.18
C GLN A 6 5.86 7.63 -13.63
N ALA A 7 4.58 7.34 -13.83
CA ALA A 7 4.00 7.28 -15.17
C ALA A 7 4.04 8.63 -15.87
N ALA A 8 4.00 9.73 -15.12
CA ALA A 8 4.12 11.09 -15.66
C ALA A 8 5.57 11.54 -15.87
N GLY A 9 6.55 10.69 -15.57
CA GLY A 9 7.95 11.02 -15.75
C GLY A 9 8.56 11.92 -14.68
N LEU A 10 7.93 12.02 -13.51
CA LEU A 10 8.43 12.85 -12.42
C LEU A 10 9.52 12.13 -11.61
N ASP A 11 10.45 12.92 -11.07
CA ASP A 11 11.40 12.44 -10.07
C ASP A 11 10.68 12.29 -8.73
N MET A 12 10.21 11.08 -8.43
CA MET A 12 9.37 10.86 -7.27
C MET A 12 10.10 11.02 -5.94
N LYS A 13 11.42 10.82 -5.89
CA LYS A 13 12.17 11.11 -4.66
C LYS A 13 12.16 12.60 -4.34
N LEU A 14 12.29 13.44 -5.36
CA LEU A 14 12.18 14.88 -5.20
C LEU A 14 10.76 15.30 -4.83
N VAL A 15 9.75 14.72 -5.47
CA VAL A 15 8.34 14.99 -5.14
C VAL A 15 8.08 14.69 -3.66
N LEU A 16 8.54 13.55 -3.16
CA LEU A 16 8.35 13.17 -1.75
C LEU A 16 9.03 14.16 -0.80
N GLN A 17 10.20 14.69 -1.16
CA GLN A 17 10.86 15.71 -0.34
C GLN A 17 10.00 16.97 -0.19
N VAL A 18 9.31 17.35 -1.26
CA VAL A 18 8.46 18.55 -1.26
C VAL A 18 7.16 18.31 -0.50
N ILE A 19 6.41 17.27 -0.86
CA ILE A 19 5.07 17.03 -0.28
C ILE A 19 5.14 16.44 1.13
N GLY A 20 6.26 15.83 1.50
CA GLY A 20 6.44 15.25 2.84
C GLY A 20 6.40 16.28 3.96
N LYS A 21 6.47 17.57 3.63
CA LYS A 21 6.37 18.67 4.60
C LYS A 21 4.99 19.31 4.64
N GLY A 22 4.08 18.79 3.82
CA GLY A 22 2.72 19.34 3.71
C GLY A 22 1.70 18.56 4.50
N ALA A 23 0.42 18.92 4.31
CA ALA A 23 -0.70 18.37 5.07
C ALA A 23 -0.93 16.87 4.83
N ALA A 24 -0.44 16.31 3.74
CA ALA A 24 -0.59 14.90 3.41
C ALA A 24 0.53 14.03 3.97
N GLN A 25 1.46 14.60 4.73
CA GLN A 25 2.55 13.87 5.35
C GLN A 25 2.03 12.72 6.22
N SER A 26 2.75 11.62 6.22
CA SER A 26 2.43 10.45 7.06
C SER A 26 3.69 9.65 7.33
N TRP A 27 3.62 8.80 8.36
CA TRP A 27 4.70 7.85 8.63
C TRP A 27 4.99 6.97 7.41
N GLN A 28 3.94 6.52 6.73
CA GLN A 28 4.08 5.70 5.52
C GLN A 28 4.83 6.46 4.40
N MET A 29 4.46 7.70 4.17
CA MET A 29 5.14 8.52 3.17
C MET A 29 6.63 8.66 3.51
N ASP A 30 6.94 9.01 4.76
CA ASP A 30 8.31 9.28 5.19
C ASP A 30 9.18 8.01 5.20
N ASN A 31 8.61 6.86 5.57
CA ASN A 31 9.38 5.64 5.82
C ASN A 31 9.24 4.59 4.72
N ARG A 32 8.24 4.70 3.85
CA ARG A 32 8.02 3.74 2.78
C ARG A 32 8.02 4.36 1.39
N GLY A 33 7.91 5.68 1.27
CA GLY A 33 7.86 6.33 -0.05
C GLY A 33 9.08 5.98 -0.91
N THR A 34 10.28 6.18 -0.39
CA THR A 34 11.51 5.88 -1.12
C THR A 34 11.70 4.39 -1.35
N THR A 35 11.39 3.56 -0.37
CA THR A 35 11.54 2.10 -0.53
C THR A 35 10.58 1.55 -1.57
N MET A 36 9.37 2.13 -1.68
CA MET A 36 8.44 1.79 -2.76
C MET A 36 9.01 2.14 -4.14
N ILE A 37 9.64 3.31 -4.26
CA ILE A 37 10.30 3.72 -5.50
C ILE A 37 11.44 2.75 -5.83
N ASP A 38 12.21 2.35 -4.83
CA ASP A 38 13.36 1.45 -4.98
C ASP A 38 12.96 -0.02 -5.14
N GLY A 39 11.68 -0.35 -5.01
CA GLY A 39 11.20 -1.73 -5.17
C GLY A 39 11.56 -2.65 -4.01
N LYS A 40 11.72 -2.11 -2.81
CA LYS A 40 12.12 -2.87 -1.61
C LYS A 40 10.94 -3.06 -0.69
N PHE A 41 10.64 -4.32 -0.35
CA PHE A 41 9.45 -4.67 0.44
C PHE A 41 9.75 -5.71 1.53
N ASP A 42 11.00 -5.84 1.96
CA ASP A 42 11.40 -6.77 3.02
C ASP A 42 11.47 -6.05 4.37
N PHE A 43 10.30 -5.83 4.96
CA PHE A 43 10.15 -5.15 6.24
C PHE A 43 9.27 -5.97 7.18
N GLY A 44 9.02 -5.44 8.38
CA GLY A 44 8.41 -6.20 9.44
C GLY A 44 6.90 -6.43 9.33
N PHE A 45 6.14 -5.60 8.60
CA PHE A 45 4.68 -5.70 8.56
C PHE A 45 4.22 -6.37 7.26
N ALA A 46 4.01 -7.68 7.33
CA ALA A 46 3.68 -8.49 6.16
C ALA A 46 2.22 -8.34 5.71
N VAL A 47 2.00 -8.47 4.41
CA VAL A 47 0.68 -8.47 3.80
C VAL A 47 -0.26 -9.47 4.45
N ASP A 48 0.23 -10.66 4.80
CA ASP A 48 -0.59 -11.68 5.48
C ASP A 48 -1.20 -11.14 6.78
N TRP A 49 -0.42 -10.39 7.57
CA TRP A 49 -0.91 -9.80 8.82
C TRP A 49 -1.90 -8.68 8.55
N MET A 50 -1.68 -7.85 7.51
CA MET A 50 -2.62 -6.82 7.12
C MET A 50 -3.97 -7.43 6.73
N ARG A 51 -3.97 -8.52 5.98
CA ARG A 51 -5.22 -9.20 5.62
C ARG A 51 -5.94 -9.75 6.83
N LYS A 52 -5.20 -10.28 7.79
CA LYS A 52 -5.79 -10.73 9.06
C LYS A 52 -6.46 -9.56 9.77
N ASP A 53 -5.75 -8.44 9.90
CA ASP A 53 -6.29 -7.26 10.59
C ASP A 53 -7.54 -6.71 9.89
N LEU A 54 -7.51 -6.63 8.55
CA LEU A 54 -8.67 -6.19 7.78
C LEU A 54 -9.85 -7.15 7.94
N SER A 55 -9.58 -8.45 7.99
CA SER A 55 -10.61 -9.46 8.21
C SER A 55 -11.31 -9.25 9.56
N LEU A 56 -10.54 -9.00 10.61
CA LEU A 56 -11.10 -8.72 11.94
C LEU A 56 -11.98 -7.46 11.92
N CYS A 57 -11.52 -6.41 11.25
CA CYS A 57 -12.28 -5.17 11.13
C CYS A 57 -13.58 -5.37 10.35
N LEU A 58 -13.52 -6.10 9.23
CA LEU A 58 -14.69 -6.35 8.40
C LEU A 58 -15.72 -7.23 9.12
N ASP A 59 -15.27 -8.21 9.88
CA ASP A 59 -16.16 -9.05 10.71
C ASP A 59 -16.84 -8.22 11.79
N GLU A 60 -16.11 -7.36 12.49
CA GLU A 60 -16.67 -6.48 13.51
C GLU A 60 -17.66 -5.49 12.89
N ALA A 61 -17.35 -4.97 11.70
CA ALA A 61 -18.25 -4.05 10.99
C ALA A 61 -19.58 -4.70 10.66
N ARG A 62 -19.61 -5.99 10.28
CA ARG A 62 -20.87 -6.71 10.07
C ARG A 62 -21.70 -6.77 11.35
N SER A 63 -21.05 -6.91 12.48
CA SER A 63 -21.71 -7.01 13.79
C SER A 63 -22.23 -5.67 14.28
N ASN A 64 -21.44 -4.60 14.13
CA ASN A 64 -21.78 -3.29 14.70
C ASN A 64 -22.45 -2.32 13.71
N GLY A 65 -22.56 -2.71 12.44
CA GLY A 65 -23.22 -1.89 11.41
C GLY A 65 -22.33 -0.81 10.77
N ALA A 66 -21.03 -0.78 11.08
CA ALA A 66 -20.13 0.18 10.45
C ALA A 66 -19.94 -0.13 8.96
N SER A 67 -19.75 0.91 8.15
CA SER A 67 -19.54 0.77 6.72
C SER A 67 -18.05 0.95 6.40
N LEU A 68 -17.43 -0.07 5.81
CA LEU A 68 -16.00 -0.09 5.48
C LEU A 68 -15.77 -0.46 4.01
N PRO A 69 -16.35 0.29 3.04
CA PRO A 69 -16.23 -0.09 1.63
C PRO A 69 -14.79 -0.02 1.12
N VAL A 70 -14.04 1.01 1.50
CA VAL A 70 -12.65 1.14 1.06
C VAL A 70 -11.77 0.08 1.73
N GLY A 71 -12.00 -0.22 3.01
CA GLY A 71 -11.29 -1.29 3.70
C GLY A 71 -11.50 -2.65 3.02
N ALA A 72 -12.73 -2.95 2.62
CA ALA A 72 -13.05 -4.19 1.91
C ALA A 72 -12.34 -4.25 0.54
N LEU A 73 -12.34 -3.15 -0.19
CA LEU A 73 -11.65 -3.06 -1.48
C LEU A 73 -10.14 -3.24 -1.33
N VAL A 74 -9.54 -2.58 -0.35
CA VAL A 74 -8.11 -2.69 -0.08
C VAL A 74 -7.73 -4.13 0.30
N ASP A 75 -8.57 -4.81 1.08
CA ASP A 75 -8.35 -6.22 1.40
C ASP A 75 -8.27 -7.08 0.13
N GLN A 76 -9.14 -6.82 -0.85
CA GLN A 76 -9.10 -7.53 -2.13
C GLN A 76 -7.82 -7.22 -2.91
N PHE A 77 -7.32 -5.98 -2.84
CA PHE A 77 -6.03 -5.63 -3.45
C PHE A 77 -4.89 -6.42 -2.81
N TYR A 78 -4.90 -6.59 -1.49
CA TYR A 78 -3.90 -7.42 -0.81
C TYR A 78 -4.03 -8.90 -1.18
N ALA A 79 -5.23 -9.39 -1.48
CA ALA A 79 -5.39 -10.73 -2.01
C ALA A 79 -4.64 -10.90 -3.34
N GLU A 80 -4.68 -9.89 -4.20
CA GLU A 80 -3.91 -9.90 -5.45
C GLU A 80 -2.40 -9.95 -5.18
N VAL A 81 -1.92 -9.21 -4.18
CA VAL A 81 -0.50 -9.24 -3.80
C VAL A 81 -0.10 -10.63 -3.30
N GLN A 82 -0.95 -11.26 -2.49
CA GLN A 82 -0.71 -12.65 -2.06
C GLN A 82 -0.61 -13.61 -3.25
N ALA A 83 -1.50 -13.44 -4.23
CA ALA A 83 -1.49 -14.26 -5.46
C ALA A 83 -0.21 -14.07 -6.28
N MET A 84 0.45 -12.92 -6.15
CA MET A 84 1.74 -12.65 -6.77
C MET A 84 2.92 -13.26 -5.99
N GLY A 85 2.67 -13.96 -4.90
CA GLY A 85 3.70 -14.51 -4.03
C GLY A 85 4.13 -13.54 -2.92
N GLY A 86 3.38 -12.47 -2.68
CA GLY A 86 3.78 -11.39 -1.80
C GLY A 86 3.21 -11.41 -0.39
N GLY A 87 2.77 -12.58 0.11
CA GLY A 87 2.20 -12.67 1.44
C GLY A 87 3.12 -12.16 2.56
N ARG A 88 4.43 -12.27 2.36
CA ARG A 88 5.44 -11.84 3.35
C ARG A 88 6.01 -10.46 3.04
N TRP A 89 5.62 -9.82 1.94
CA TRP A 89 6.08 -8.47 1.62
C TRP A 89 5.45 -7.44 2.55
N ASP A 90 6.14 -6.31 2.72
CA ASP A 90 5.62 -5.16 3.46
C ASP A 90 4.30 -4.66 2.86
N THR A 91 3.46 -4.06 3.67
CA THR A 91 2.15 -3.55 3.23
C THR A 91 2.25 -2.51 2.11
N SER A 92 3.38 -1.82 1.98
CA SER A 92 3.60 -0.88 0.89
C SER A 92 3.69 -1.55 -0.49
N SER A 93 3.78 -2.88 -0.53
CA SER A 93 3.87 -3.65 -1.78
C SER A 93 2.61 -3.57 -2.65
N LEU A 94 1.53 -2.94 -2.19
CA LEU A 94 0.35 -2.67 -3.03
C LEU A 94 0.72 -1.99 -4.35
N ILE A 95 1.77 -1.17 -4.36
CA ILE A 95 2.22 -0.51 -5.59
C ILE A 95 2.61 -1.52 -6.68
N LYS A 96 3.04 -2.72 -6.28
CA LYS A 96 3.45 -3.75 -7.27
C LYS A 96 2.29 -4.21 -8.14
N ARG A 97 1.05 -4.19 -7.63
CA ARG A 97 -0.09 -4.56 -8.47
C ARG A 97 -0.30 -3.55 -9.61
N LEU A 98 0.11 -2.30 -9.42
CA LEU A 98 0.02 -1.26 -10.44
C LEU A 98 1.13 -1.40 -11.49
N HIS A 99 2.22 -2.06 -11.15
CA HIS A 99 3.37 -2.27 -12.03
C HIS A 99 3.36 -3.62 -12.76
N ARG A 100 2.45 -4.52 -12.40
CA ARG A 100 2.48 -5.92 -12.88
C ARG A 100 2.34 -6.06 -14.38
N ASP A 101 1.71 -5.09 -15.02
CA ASP A 101 1.52 -5.09 -16.46
C ASP A 101 2.56 -4.23 -17.21
N ALA A 102 3.47 -3.62 -16.46
CA ALA A 102 4.57 -2.85 -17.05
C ALA A 102 5.63 -3.83 -17.56
N LYS A 103 5.57 -4.14 -18.81
CA LYS A 103 6.46 -5.13 -19.44
C LYS A 103 7.72 -4.47 -19.98
#